data_70441bac65fdf471fff5663fbe0f1c04
#
_entry.id   70441bac65fdf471fff5663fbe0f1c04
#
_cell.length_a   1.000
_cell.length_b   1.000
_cell.length_c   1.000
_cell.angle_alpha   90.00
_cell.angle_beta   90.00
_cell.angle_gamma   90.00
#
_symmetry.space_group_name_H-M   'P 1'
#
loop_
_entity.id
_entity.type
_entity.pdbx_description
1 polymer ?
#
loop_
_entity_poly.entity_id
_entity_poly.type
_entity_poly.pdbx_seq_one_letter_code
_entity_poly.pdbx_strand_id
1 'polypeptide(L)'
;KTYFSELMEKLPPEHKAKWLAGAALNTSDQTMLSVMSTALSRLNSFLDSELEQMLCFGTAIDAEKFCNEKSAIFIVLPEEDTSKYFMVSLLIQQLYREILVIADENGGKLKNRVMFFMDEMGTFPKIDGIEAMFSAGRSRKISIVAVIQSFAQLEQKYGKQGMEIIT
;
A
#
# COMPACT_ATOMS: atom_id res chain seq x y z
N LYS A 1 3.34 -20.95 -28.05
CA LYS A 1 3.56 -19.68 -27.32
C LYS A 1 2.27 -19.32 -26.60
N THR A 2 2.36 -18.93 -25.35
CA THR A 2 1.20 -18.42 -24.60
C THR A 2 0.87 -17.00 -25.06
N TYR A 3 -0.40 -16.61 -24.98
CA TYR A 3 -0.85 -15.23 -25.27
C TYR A 3 -0.02 -14.17 -24.51
N PHE A 4 0.39 -14.49 -23.28
CA PHE A 4 1.26 -13.63 -22.49
C PHE A 4 2.64 -13.41 -23.13
N SER A 5 3.26 -14.46 -23.67
CA SER A 5 4.55 -14.35 -24.37
C SER A 5 4.44 -13.48 -25.62
N GLU A 6 3.35 -13.60 -26.36
CA GLU A 6 3.09 -12.79 -27.57
C GLU A 6 2.86 -11.31 -27.19
N LEU A 7 2.16 -11.05 -26.09
CA LEU A 7 1.95 -9.70 -25.57
C LEU A 7 3.30 -9.05 -25.18
N MET A 8 4.14 -9.78 -24.47
CA MET A 8 5.46 -9.30 -24.07
C MET A 8 6.38 -9.04 -25.27
N GLU A 9 6.30 -9.85 -26.33
CA GLU A 9 7.07 -9.63 -27.56
C GLU A 9 6.72 -8.31 -28.27
N LYS A 10 5.48 -7.85 -28.17
CA LYS A 10 5.01 -6.58 -28.76
C LYS A 10 5.51 -5.32 -28.03
N LEU A 11 5.96 -5.44 -26.79
CA LEU A 11 6.48 -4.32 -26.03
C LEU A 11 7.88 -3.92 -26.49
N PRO A 12 8.28 -2.65 -26.37
CA PRO A 12 9.66 -2.20 -26.62
C PRO A 12 10.68 -2.98 -25.78
N PRO A 13 11.92 -3.18 -26.27
CA PRO A 13 12.95 -3.92 -25.54
C PRO A 13 13.22 -3.38 -24.12
N GLU A 14 13.16 -2.04 -23.96
CA GLU A 14 13.43 -1.33 -22.71
C GLU A 14 12.24 -1.34 -21.73
N HIS A 15 11.09 -1.90 -22.12
CA HIS A 15 9.89 -1.85 -21.31
C HIS A 15 10.08 -2.64 -20.01
N LYS A 16 9.84 -2.00 -18.86
CA LYS A 16 10.01 -2.58 -17.52
C LYS A 16 9.28 -3.91 -17.33
N ALA A 17 8.11 -4.07 -17.96
CA ALA A 17 7.36 -5.33 -17.89
C ALA A 17 8.13 -6.52 -18.49
N LYS A 18 8.89 -6.32 -19.59
CA LYS A 18 9.76 -7.36 -20.17
C LYS A 18 10.86 -7.79 -19.19
N TRP A 19 11.44 -6.85 -18.52
CA TRP A 19 12.48 -7.07 -17.53
C TRP A 19 11.95 -7.90 -16.35
N LEU A 20 10.81 -7.49 -15.79
CA LEU A 20 10.18 -8.17 -14.65
C LEU A 20 9.65 -9.57 -15.02
N ALA A 21 9.13 -9.72 -16.24
CA ALA A 21 8.62 -11.00 -16.74
C ALA A 21 9.72 -11.93 -17.27
N GLY A 22 10.94 -11.43 -17.48
CA GLY A 22 12.02 -12.14 -18.18
C GLY A 22 12.36 -13.51 -17.58
N ALA A 23 12.41 -13.59 -16.25
CA ALA A 23 12.63 -14.84 -15.55
C ALA A 23 11.50 -15.85 -15.80
N ALA A 24 10.25 -15.41 -15.75
CA ALA A 24 9.07 -16.23 -15.99
C ALA A 24 8.98 -16.68 -17.46
N LEU A 25 9.30 -15.81 -18.42
CA LEU A 25 9.23 -16.10 -19.86
C LEU A 25 10.24 -17.17 -20.30
N ASN A 26 11.34 -17.36 -19.56
CA ASN A 26 12.41 -18.30 -19.85
C ASN A 26 12.29 -19.61 -19.06
N THR A 27 11.13 -19.88 -18.44
CA THR A 27 10.89 -21.13 -17.70
C THR A 27 10.14 -22.15 -18.53
N SER A 28 10.02 -23.39 -18.01
CA SER A 28 9.17 -24.41 -18.62
C SER A 28 7.69 -23.99 -18.61
N ASP A 29 6.91 -24.50 -19.56
CA ASP A 29 5.47 -24.19 -19.64
C ASP A 29 4.72 -24.51 -18.35
N GLN A 30 5.08 -25.58 -17.66
CA GLN A 30 4.47 -25.96 -16.39
C GLN A 30 4.76 -24.93 -15.28
N THR A 31 6.00 -24.45 -15.21
CA THR A 31 6.38 -23.40 -14.26
C THR A 31 5.69 -22.08 -14.61
N MET A 32 5.60 -21.74 -15.88
CA MET A 32 4.89 -20.56 -16.35
C MET A 32 3.41 -20.59 -15.93
N LEU A 33 2.72 -21.72 -16.13
CA LEU A 33 1.33 -21.88 -15.72
C LEU A 33 1.15 -21.70 -14.20
N SER A 34 2.08 -22.23 -13.40
CA SER A 34 2.06 -22.06 -11.94
C SER A 34 2.26 -20.60 -11.53
N VAL A 35 3.20 -19.89 -12.14
CA VAL A 35 3.45 -18.47 -11.93
C VAL A 35 2.22 -17.65 -12.30
N MET A 36 1.64 -17.92 -13.48
CA MET A 36 0.43 -17.23 -13.96
C MET A 36 -0.76 -17.47 -13.04
N SER A 37 -0.97 -18.71 -12.60
CA SER A 37 -2.04 -19.05 -11.64
C SER A 37 -1.89 -18.27 -10.32
N THR A 38 -0.66 -18.20 -9.80
CA THR A 38 -0.37 -17.45 -8.58
C THR A 38 -0.61 -15.95 -8.80
N ALA A 39 -0.15 -15.39 -9.91
CA ALA A 39 -0.35 -13.98 -10.24
C ALA A 39 -1.84 -13.64 -10.37
N LEU A 40 -2.61 -14.46 -11.10
CA LEU A 40 -4.05 -14.29 -11.26
C LEU A 40 -4.79 -14.38 -9.91
N SER A 41 -4.41 -15.33 -9.06
CA SER A 41 -4.99 -15.44 -7.71
C SER A 41 -4.79 -14.16 -6.88
N ARG A 42 -3.64 -13.51 -7.02
CA ARG A 42 -3.37 -12.22 -6.34
C ARG A 42 -4.11 -11.06 -6.97
N LEU A 43 -4.22 -11.05 -8.30
CA LEU A 43 -4.91 -9.98 -9.03
C LEU A 43 -6.43 -10.07 -8.91
N ASN A 44 -6.99 -11.26 -8.68
CA ASN A 44 -8.43 -11.43 -8.50
C ASN A 44 -9.02 -10.56 -7.40
N SER A 45 -8.24 -10.25 -6.36
CA SER A 45 -8.67 -9.33 -5.29
C SER A 45 -8.92 -7.89 -5.78
N PHE A 46 -8.39 -7.52 -6.95
CA PHE A 46 -8.58 -6.20 -7.57
C PHE A 46 -9.70 -6.18 -8.61
N LEU A 47 -10.30 -7.34 -8.94
CA LEU A 47 -11.37 -7.44 -9.94
C LEU A 47 -12.76 -7.14 -9.38
N ASP A 48 -12.84 -6.63 -8.17
CA ASP A 48 -14.08 -6.12 -7.59
C ASP A 48 -14.47 -4.79 -8.26
N SER A 49 -15.74 -4.67 -8.64
CA SER A 49 -16.25 -3.51 -9.39
C SER A 49 -16.12 -2.18 -8.62
N GLU A 50 -16.21 -2.21 -7.28
CA GLU A 50 -16.04 -1.02 -6.46
C GLU A 50 -14.58 -0.61 -6.39
N LEU A 51 -13.66 -1.58 -6.26
CA LEU A 51 -12.23 -1.32 -6.32
C LEU A 51 -11.78 -0.84 -7.69
N GLU A 52 -12.34 -1.40 -8.77
CA GLU A 52 -12.10 -0.92 -10.13
C GLU A 52 -12.50 0.54 -10.30
N GLN A 53 -13.67 0.94 -9.80
CA GLN A 53 -14.10 2.32 -9.80
C GLN A 53 -13.14 3.25 -9.03
N MET A 54 -12.69 2.82 -7.86
CA MET A 54 -11.74 3.61 -7.05
C MET A 54 -10.36 3.75 -7.72
N LEU A 55 -9.90 2.72 -8.43
CA LEU A 55 -8.56 2.69 -9.01
C LEU A 55 -8.49 3.29 -10.42
N CYS A 56 -9.57 3.21 -11.19
CA CYS A 56 -9.56 3.55 -12.62
C CYS A 56 -10.18 4.91 -12.94
N PHE A 57 -10.98 5.50 -12.06
CA PHE A 57 -11.78 6.70 -12.36
C PHE A 57 -11.37 7.95 -11.57
N GLY A 58 -10.14 8.35 -11.71
CA GLY A 58 -9.65 9.63 -11.22
C GLY A 58 -8.98 9.55 -9.85
N THR A 59 -8.13 10.53 -9.59
CA THR A 59 -7.41 10.66 -8.32
C THR A 59 -8.21 11.58 -7.40
N ALA A 60 -8.93 11.01 -6.43
CA ALA A 60 -9.65 11.80 -5.43
C ALA A 60 -8.71 12.33 -4.32
N ILE A 61 -7.56 11.69 -4.11
CA ILE A 61 -6.59 12.03 -3.07
C ILE A 61 -5.33 12.56 -3.73
N ASP A 62 -5.06 13.84 -3.50
CA ASP A 62 -3.85 14.54 -3.89
C ASP A 62 -3.03 14.83 -2.63
N ALA A 63 -1.86 14.20 -2.51
CA ALA A 63 -1.01 14.31 -1.34
C ALA A 63 -0.44 15.73 -1.15
N GLU A 64 -0.14 16.45 -2.23
CA GLU A 64 0.38 17.82 -2.15
C GLU A 64 -0.69 18.75 -1.60
N LYS A 65 -1.90 18.70 -2.14
CA LYS A 65 -3.04 19.45 -1.65
C LYS A 65 -3.37 19.08 -0.20
N PHE A 66 -3.35 17.79 0.12
CA PHE A 66 -3.60 17.29 1.48
C PHE A 66 -2.58 17.84 2.50
N CYS A 67 -1.30 17.93 2.14
CA CYS A 67 -0.26 18.47 3.02
C CYS A 67 -0.29 19.99 3.17
N ASN A 68 -0.77 20.71 2.16
CA ASN A 68 -0.71 22.18 2.11
C ASN A 68 -2.01 22.85 2.57
N GLU A 69 -3.15 22.18 2.49
CA GLU A 69 -4.46 22.71 2.87
C GLU A 69 -5.02 22.05 4.14
N LYS A 70 -5.96 22.73 4.79
CA LYS A 70 -6.74 22.11 5.88
C LYS A 70 -7.77 21.15 5.28
N SER A 71 -7.48 19.88 5.37
CA SER A 71 -8.31 18.82 4.80
C SER A 71 -8.32 17.58 5.70
N ALA A 72 -9.28 16.70 5.51
CA ALA A 72 -9.36 15.41 6.17
C ALA A 72 -9.81 14.34 5.18
N ILE A 73 -9.17 13.18 5.27
CA ILE A 73 -9.53 11.98 4.50
C ILE A 73 -10.13 11.00 5.50
N PHE A 74 -11.38 10.60 5.27
CA PHE A 74 -12.06 9.58 6.05
C PHE A 74 -12.09 8.28 5.26
N ILE A 75 -11.52 7.22 5.82
CA ILE A 75 -11.52 5.88 5.27
C ILE A 75 -12.48 5.05 6.10
N VAL A 76 -13.61 4.69 5.51
CA VAL A 76 -14.62 3.86 6.16
C VAL A 76 -14.53 2.44 5.64
N LEU A 77 -14.41 1.49 6.54
CA LEU A 77 -14.30 0.07 6.23
C LEU A 77 -15.56 -0.66 6.70
N PRO A 78 -16.15 -1.51 5.84
CA PRO A 78 -17.28 -2.33 6.26
C PRO A 78 -16.79 -3.42 7.24
N GLU A 79 -17.44 -3.57 8.37
CA GLU A 79 -17.09 -4.60 9.38
C GLU A 79 -17.35 -6.01 8.87
N GLU A 80 -18.37 -6.17 8.02
CA GLU A 80 -18.83 -7.45 7.51
C GLU A 80 -17.95 -8.04 6.39
N ASP A 81 -17.20 -7.18 5.66
CA ASP A 81 -16.38 -7.60 4.53
C ASP A 81 -14.93 -7.11 4.67
N THR A 82 -14.08 -7.99 5.17
CA THR A 82 -12.65 -7.73 5.34
C THR A 82 -11.82 -7.96 4.07
N SER A 83 -12.43 -8.44 2.99
CA SER A 83 -11.74 -8.78 1.74
C SER A 83 -11.02 -7.58 1.11
N LYS A 84 -11.55 -6.37 1.32
CA LYS A 84 -11.03 -5.10 0.78
C LYS A 84 -10.05 -4.38 1.73
N TYR A 85 -9.83 -4.88 2.93
CA TYR A 85 -8.98 -4.22 3.93
C TYR A 85 -7.51 -4.05 3.46
N PHE A 86 -7.02 -4.94 2.59
CA PHE A 86 -5.68 -4.81 2.01
C PHE A 86 -5.49 -3.48 1.26
N MET A 87 -6.56 -2.91 0.67
CA MET A 87 -6.51 -1.63 -0.01
C MET A 87 -6.18 -0.47 0.92
N VAL A 88 -6.63 -0.53 2.17
CA VAL A 88 -6.30 0.49 3.18
C VAL A 88 -4.82 0.48 3.48
N SER A 89 -4.23 -0.70 3.63
CA SER A 89 -2.77 -0.81 3.84
C SER A 89 -1.99 -0.24 2.66
N LEU A 90 -2.42 -0.52 1.43
CA LEU A 90 -1.80 0.03 0.23
C LEU A 90 -1.97 1.55 0.14
N LEU A 91 -3.17 2.07 0.42
CA LEU A 91 -3.46 3.50 0.42
C LEU A 91 -2.62 4.25 1.45
N ILE A 92 -2.55 3.75 2.68
CA ILE A 92 -1.75 4.36 3.75
C ILE A 92 -0.27 4.36 3.36
N GLN A 93 0.26 3.25 2.84
CA GLN A 93 1.65 3.16 2.40
C GLN A 93 1.95 4.13 1.26
N GLN A 94 1.08 4.20 0.25
CA GLN A 94 1.26 5.09 -0.88
C GLN A 94 1.19 6.56 -0.45
N LEU A 95 0.17 6.93 0.31
CA LEU A 95 0.00 8.28 0.83
C LEU A 95 1.21 8.69 1.69
N TYR A 96 1.68 7.81 2.57
CA TYR A 96 2.86 8.08 3.38
C TYR A 96 4.11 8.32 2.54
N ARG A 97 4.35 7.52 1.49
CA ARG A 97 5.48 7.72 0.57
C ARG A 97 5.43 9.07 -0.12
N GLU A 98 4.26 9.47 -0.61
CA GLU A 98 4.08 10.77 -1.26
C GLU A 98 4.29 11.91 -0.27
N ILE A 99 3.78 11.80 0.96
CA ILE A 99 4.01 12.76 2.04
C ILE A 99 5.51 12.89 2.37
N LEU A 100 6.27 11.79 2.35
CA LEU A 100 7.72 11.84 2.56
C LEU A 100 8.44 12.60 1.44
N VAL A 101 8.06 12.39 0.19
CA VAL A 101 8.63 13.14 -0.96
C VAL A 101 8.36 14.63 -0.78
N ILE A 102 7.14 15.02 -0.45
CA ILE A 102 6.78 16.43 -0.18
C ILE A 102 7.58 17.00 1.00
N ALA A 103 7.80 16.22 2.05
CA ALA A 103 8.62 16.66 3.18
C ALA A 103 10.07 16.89 2.76
N ASP A 104 10.64 15.99 1.96
CA ASP A 104 12.03 16.10 1.48
C ASP A 104 12.21 17.32 0.55
N GLU A 105 11.27 17.60 -0.34
CA GLU A 105 11.23 18.82 -1.18
C GLU A 105 11.11 20.10 -0.36
N ASN A 106 10.51 20.04 0.82
CA ASN A 106 10.40 21.15 1.77
C ASN A 106 11.53 21.18 2.83
N GLY A 107 12.69 20.63 2.54
CA GLY A 107 13.86 20.66 3.43
C GLY A 107 13.76 19.68 4.60
N GLY A 108 13.11 18.55 4.40
CA GLY A 108 13.00 17.44 5.35
C GLY A 108 11.81 17.52 6.30
N LYS A 109 10.92 18.52 6.16
CA LYS A 109 9.75 18.70 7.03
C LYS A 109 8.55 19.21 6.25
N LEU A 110 7.37 18.76 6.60
CA LEU A 110 6.13 19.31 6.06
C LEU A 110 5.88 20.74 6.56
N LYS A 111 5.20 21.56 5.78
CA LYS A 111 4.73 22.89 6.21
C LYS A 111 3.70 22.76 7.33
N ASN A 112 2.67 21.95 7.11
CA ASN A 112 1.63 21.64 8.07
C ASN A 112 1.85 20.25 8.68
N ARG A 113 1.30 20.00 9.86
CA ARG A 113 1.32 18.68 10.48
C ARG A 113 0.27 17.78 9.83
N VAL A 114 0.68 16.59 9.43
CA VAL A 114 -0.22 15.51 9.01
C VAL A 114 -0.42 14.56 10.18
N MET A 115 -1.66 14.16 10.42
CA MET A 115 -2.03 13.24 11.48
C MET A 115 -2.78 12.04 10.90
N PHE A 116 -2.34 10.84 11.25
CA PHE A 116 -3.04 9.60 10.97
C PHE A 116 -3.73 9.13 12.25
N PHE A 117 -5.05 9.03 12.20
CA PHE A 117 -5.85 8.41 13.26
C PHE A 117 -6.24 7.02 12.79
N MET A 118 -5.68 6.00 13.41
CA MET A 118 -5.89 4.60 13.08
C MET A 118 -6.74 3.97 14.18
N ASP A 119 -8.06 4.11 14.04
CA ASP A 119 -8.99 3.49 14.96
C ASP A 119 -9.02 1.97 14.71
N GLU A 120 -9.01 1.19 15.77
CA GLU A 120 -8.94 -0.27 15.71
C GLU A 120 -7.77 -0.83 14.86
N MET A 121 -6.59 -0.23 14.97
CA MET A 121 -5.40 -0.65 14.19
C MET A 121 -5.11 -2.15 14.31
N GLY A 122 -5.53 -2.80 15.40
CA GLY A 122 -5.42 -4.25 15.59
C GLY A 122 -6.18 -5.07 14.56
N THR A 123 -7.26 -4.57 13.97
CA THR A 123 -8.07 -5.27 12.97
C THR A 123 -7.54 -5.10 11.54
N PHE A 124 -6.79 -4.03 11.25
CA PHE A 124 -6.26 -3.79 9.91
C PHE A 124 -5.32 -4.90 9.45
N PRO A 125 -5.18 -5.14 8.14
CA PRO A 125 -4.09 -5.94 7.62
C PRO A 125 -2.74 -5.33 8.03
N LYS A 126 -1.70 -6.15 8.02
CA LYS A 126 -0.35 -5.65 8.27
C LYS A 126 -0.02 -4.53 7.28
N ILE A 127 0.41 -3.38 7.81
CA ILE A 127 0.91 -2.25 7.03
C ILE A 127 2.43 -2.36 7.05
N ASP A 128 3.03 -2.70 5.91
CA ASP A 128 4.47 -2.81 5.82
C ASP A 128 5.15 -1.45 5.99
N GLY A 129 6.17 -1.40 6.84
CA GLY A 129 6.89 -0.17 7.14
C GLY A 129 6.21 0.75 8.17
N ILE A 130 5.17 0.28 8.85
CA ILE A 130 4.47 1.06 9.88
C ILE A 130 5.41 1.45 11.02
N GLU A 131 6.35 0.59 11.39
CA GLU A 131 7.36 0.86 12.41
C GLU A 131 8.23 2.08 12.05
N ALA A 132 8.58 2.19 10.76
CA ALA A 132 9.30 3.36 10.26
C ALA A 132 8.44 4.63 10.30
N MET A 133 7.13 4.51 10.06
CA MET A 133 6.20 5.64 10.19
C MET A 133 6.17 6.17 11.62
N PHE A 134 6.10 5.29 12.62
CA PHE A 134 6.10 5.66 14.05
C PHE A 134 7.44 6.25 14.49
N SER A 135 8.56 5.65 14.10
CA SER A 135 9.89 6.08 14.54
C SER A 135 10.37 7.36 13.84
N ALA A 136 10.14 7.51 12.53
CA ALA A 136 10.67 8.62 11.74
C ALA A 136 9.68 9.77 11.48
N GLY A 137 8.39 9.54 11.62
CA GLY A 137 7.34 10.50 11.26
C GLY A 137 7.42 11.81 12.02
N ARG A 138 7.77 11.76 13.31
CA ARG A 138 7.84 12.95 14.19
C ARG A 138 8.79 14.04 13.66
N SER A 139 9.95 13.66 13.15
CA SER A 139 10.94 14.61 12.61
C SER A 139 10.42 15.36 11.39
N ARG A 140 9.48 14.77 10.65
CA ARG A 140 8.87 15.31 9.42
C ARG A 140 7.52 15.98 9.65
N LYS A 141 7.10 16.19 10.90
CA LYS A 141 5.78 16.68 11.31
C LYS A 141 4.63 15.71 10.93
N ILE A 142 4.89 14.42 10.93
CA ILE A 142 3.87 13.39 10.82
C ILE A 142 3.61 12.83 12.21
N SER A 143 2.37 12.73 12.61
CA SER A 143 1.94 12.14 13.87
C SER A 143 0.97 11.01 13.62
N ILE A 144 1.08 9.94 14.40
CA ILE A 144 0.20 8.79 14.31
C ILE A 144 -0.44 8.59 15.68
N VAL A 145 -1.75 8.41 15.69
CA VAL A 145 -2.54 8.02 16.85
C VAL A 145 -3.17 6.68 16.53
N ALA A 146 -2.66 5.64 17.17
CA ALA A 146 -3.18 4.29 17.01
C ALA A 146 -4.06 3.93 18.20
N VAL A 147 -5.28 3.49 17.93
CA VAL A 147 -6.20 2.93 18.92
C VAL A 147 -6.17 1.42 18.76
N ILE A 148 -5.91 0.73 19.85
CA ILE A 148 -5.81 -0.73 19.89
C ILE A 148 -6.62 -1.27 21.05
N GLN A 149 -7.22 -2.41 20.85
CA GLN A 149 -7.94 -3.13 21.91
C GLN A 149 -7.02 -4.07 22.71
N SER A 150 -5.95 -4.57 22.07
CA SER A 150 -5.02 -5.52 22.67
C SER A 150 -3.62 -5.42 22.09
N PHE A 151 -2.61 -5.40 22.96
CA PHE A 151 -1.22 -5.51 22.56
C PHE A 151 -0.89 -6.86 21.92
N ALA A 152 -1.59 -7.93 22.31
CA ALA A 152 -1.40 -9.25 21.71
C ALA A 152 -1.70 -9.26 20.21
N GLN A 153 -2.68 -8.48 19.75
CA GLN A 153 -2.96 -8.35 18.32
C GLN A 153 -1.83 -7.66 17.56
N LEU A 154 -1.21 -6.64 18.16
CA LEU A 154 -0.03 -6.00 17.56
C LEU A 154 1.17 -6.96 17.55
N GLU A 155 1.43 -7.66 18.63
CA GLU A 155 2.53 -8.62 18.70
C GLU A 155 2.36 -9.76 17.69
N GLN A 156 1.17 -10.28 17.52
CA GLN A 156 0.88 -11.30 16.51
C GLN A 156 1.16 -10.79 15.07
N LYS A 157 0.89 -9.52 14.81
CA LYS A 157 0.96 -8.92 13.48
C LYS A 157 2.34 -8.39 13.13
N TYR A 158 3.01 -7.74 14.07
CA TYR A 158 4.28 -7.02 13.88
C TYR A 158 5.46 -7.63 14.64
N GLY A 159 5.19 -8.67 15.42
CA GLY A 159 6.18 -9.26 16.35
C GLY A 159 6.43 -8.35 17.55
N LYS A 160 7.20 -8.88 18.53
CA LYS A 160 7.47 -8.17 19.77
C LYS A 160 8.18 -6.83 19.55
N GLN A 161 9.20 -6.81 18.69
CA GLN A 161 9.94 -5.58 18.38
C GLN A 161 9.08 -4.52 17.68
N GLY A 162 8.25 -4.93 16.71
CA GLY A 162 7.32 -4.02 16.04
C GLY A 162 6.29 -3.44 17.00
N MET A 163 5.74 -4.24 17.89
CA MET A 163 4.83 -3.79 18.93
C MET A 163 5.49 -2.74 19.84
N GLU A 164 6.73 -2.97 20.29
CA GLU A 164 7.47 -2.02 21.15
C GLU A 164 7.78 -0.68 20.46
N ILE A 165 7.87 -0.65 19.12
CA ILE A 165 8.08 0.60 18.36
C ILE A 165 6.76 1.38 18.21
N ILE A 166 5.64 0.65 18.09
CA ILE A 166 4.32 1.22 17.85
C ILE A 166 3.72 1.79 19.15
N THR A 167 4.10 1.28 20.31
CA THR A 167 3.55 1.64 21.63
C THR A 167 4.51 2.49 22.44
#